data_1dc2f5fa2caedd8e7356fd0d4a76c888
#
_entry.id   1dc2f5fa2caedd8e7356fd0d4a76c888
#
_cell.length_a   1.000
_cell.length_b   1.000
_cell.length_c   1.000
_cell.angle_alpha   90.00
_cell.angle_beta   90.00
_cell.angle_gamma   90.00
#
_symmetry.space_group_name_H-M   'P 1'
#
loop_
_entity.id
_entity.type
_entity.pdbx_description
1 polymer ?
#
loop_
_entity_poly.entity_id
_entity_poly.type
_entity_poly.pdbx_seq_one_letter_code
_entity_poly.pdbx_strand_id
1 'polypeptide(L)'
;VIPFFKPVTAIVIVVAIYFGSEMGFMCGALSALISNFYFMQGPWTPFQMFAWGFIGLLAGLLSKYLKDNPIYLSIFGVFAALLFSLAMDIWVGMGIDGAFDFSRYIAAIVTSAPATLIYAISNIVFLLLLTKPIGKKLERIKVKYGV
;
A
#
# COMPACT_ATOMS: atom_id res chain seq x y z
N VAL A 1 -16.94 1.92 -10.84
CA VAL A 1 -15.81 1.81 -9.93
C VAL A 1 -14.96 3.07 -10.03
N ILE A 2 -14.68 3.71 -8.90
CA ILE A 2 -13.86 4.93 -8.85
C ILE A 2 -12.39 4.53 -9.01
N PRO A 3 -11.65 5.08 -9.99
CA PRO A 3 -10.23 4.78 -10.12
C PRO A 3 -9.45 5.16 -8.84
N PHE A 4 -8.46 4.36 -8.49
CA PHE A 4 -7.62 4.52 -7.30
C PHE A 4 -8.35 4.39 -5.97
N PHE A 5 -9.62 4.07 -5.97
CA PHE A 5 -10.39 3.82 -4.75
C PHE A 5 -10.45 2.30 -4.52
N LYS A 6 -9.43 1.77 -3.84
CA LYS A 6 -9.21 0.33 -3.68
C LYS A 6 -8.86 -0.02 -2.24
N PRO A 7 -9.29 -1.19 -1.74
CA PRO A 7 -8.96 -1.61 -0.37
C PRO A 7 -7.60 -2.30 -0.23
N VAL A 8 -6.81 -2.45 -1.31
CA VAL A 8 -5.58 -3.26 -1.29
C VAL A 8 -4.59 -2.78 -0.23
N THR A 9 -4.27 -1.48 -0.20
CA THR A 9 -3.33 -0.93 0.78
C THR A 9 -3.84 -1.09 2.20
N ALA A 10 -5.14 -0.88 2.41
CA ALA A 10 -5.75 -1.07 3.73
C ALA A 10 -5.62 -2.51 4.19
N ILE A 11 -5.86 -3.48 3.32
CA ILE A 11 -5.74 -4.91 3.64
C ILE A 11 -4.28 -5.25 3.98
N VAL A 12 -3.32 -4.77 3.20
CA VAL A 12 -1.89 -4.99 3.47
C VAL A 12 -1.51 -4.44 4.83
N ILE A 13 -1.95 -3.23 5.16
CA ILE A 13 -1.65 -2.59 6.44
C ILE A 13 -2.27 -3.39 7.59
N VAL A 14 -3.52 -3.81 7.47
CA VAL A 14 -4.21 -4.58 8.51
C VAL A 14 -3.51 -5.93 8.74
N VAL A 15 -3.15 -6.63 7.68
CA VAL A 15 -2.40 -7.90 7.80
C VAL A 15 -1.08 -7.67 8.52
N ALA A 16 -0.36 -6.61 8.17
CA ALA A 16 0.92 -6.28 8.79
C ALA A 16 0.77 -5.97 10.29
N ILE A 17 -0.28 -5.26 10.66
CA ILE A 17 -0.54 -4.90 12.07
C ILE A 17 -0.71 -6.16 12.92
N TYR A 18 -1.41 -7.17 12.42
CA TYR A 18 -1.74 -8.37 13.18
C TYR A 18 -0.73 -9.50 13.04
N PHE A 19 -0.03 -9.61 11.92
CA PHE A 19 0.89 -10.72 11.63
C PHE A 19 2.36 -10.31 11.53
N GLY A 20 2.66 -9.01 11.58
CA GLY A 20 4.04 -8.53 11.60
C GLY A 20 4.55 -8.03 10.27
N SER A 21 5.76 -7.46 10.30
CA SER A 21 6.37 -6.79 9.14
C SER A 21 6.68 -7.73 7.99
N GLU A 22 7.14 -8.95 8.28
CA GLU A 22 7.47 -9.93 7.23
C GLU A 22 6.22 -10.34 6.46
N MET A 23 5.14 -10.67 7.16
CA MET A 23 3.88 -11.02 6.53
C MET A 23 3.27 -9.84 5.81
N GLY A 24 3.44 -8.63 6.35
CA GLY A 24 3.01 -7.40 5.68
C GLY A 24 3.74 -7.18 4.36
N PHE A 25 5.06 -7.37 4.35
CA PHE A 25 5.84 -7.27 3.12
C PHE A 25 5.38 -8.29 2.09
N MET A 26 5.27 -9.55 2.48
CA MET A 26 4.84 -10.62 1.58
C MET A 26 3.43 -10.38 1.04
N CYS A 27 2.50 -9.96 1.89
CA CYS A 27 1.14 -9.64 1.49
C CYS A 27 1.12 -8.53 0.44
N GLY A 28 1.88 -7.47 0.65
CA GLY A 28 1.96 -6.35 -0.28
C GLY A 28 2.55 -6.76 -1.63
N ALA A 29 3.67 -7.45 -1.61
CA ALA A 29 4.36 -7.90 -2.82
C ALA A 29 3.50 -8.89 -3.62
N LEU A 30 2.91 -9.87 -2.94
CA LEU A 30 2.05 -10.86 -3.59
C LEU A 30 0.75 -10.23 -4.11
N SER A 31 0.20 -9.26 -3.39
CA SER A 31 -1.00 -8.54 -3.85
C SER A 31 -0.74 -7.83 -5.18
N ALA A 32 0.42 -7.19 -5.32
CA ALA A 32 0.80 -6.55 -6.57
C ALA A 32 0.93 -7.57 -7.70
N LEU A 33 1.65 -8.67 -7.45
CA LEU A 33 1.89 -9.70 -8.44
C LEU A 33 0.57 -10.34 -8.89
N ILE A 34 -0.28 -10.74 -7.95
CA ILE A 34 -1.55 -11.40 -8.24
C ILE A 34 -2.51 -10.44 -8.96
N SER A 35 -2.58 -9.18 -8.50
CA SER A 35 -3.44 -8.17 -9.15
C SER A 35 -3.07 -7.98 -10.61
N ASN A 36 -1.78 -8.03 -10.93
CA ASN A 36 -1.32 -7.80 -12.29
C ASN A 36 -1.56 -8.97 -13.23
N PHE A 37 -1.83 -10.17 -12.72
CA PHE A 37 -2.37 -11.24 -13.57
C PHE A 37 -3.75 -10.87 -14.13
N TYR A 38 -4.49 -10.03 -13.41
CA TYR A 38 -5.79 -9.53 -13.84
C TYR A 38 -5.68 -8.28 -14.72
N PHE A 39 -4.79 -7.34 -14.33
CA PHE A 39 -4.70 -6.02 -14.93
C PHE A 39 -3.53 -5.86 -15.90
N MET A 40 -2.74 -6.85 -16.10
CA MET A 40 -1.54 -6.96 -16.94
C MET A 40 -0.24 -6.86 -16.15
N GLN A 41 0.63 -7.83 -16.41
CA GLN A 41 2.01 -7.80 -15.96
C GLN A 41 2.83 -6.86 -16.82
N GLY A 42 3.83 -6.21 -16.24
CA GLY A 42 4.72 -5.34 -16.98
C GLY A 42 5.95 -4.98 -16.17
N PRO A 43 6.85 -4.16 -16.74
CA PRO A 43 8.06 -3.74 -16.02
C PRO A 43 7.76 -2.93 -14.75
N TRP A 44 6.55 -2.41 -14.61
CA TRP A 44 6.11 -1.70 -13.40
C TRP A 44 5.82 -2.64 -12.23
N THR A 45 5.63 -3.94 -12.47
CA THR A 45 5.27 -4.91 -11.43
C THR A 45 6.29 -4.96 -10.29
N PRO A 46 7.61 -5.02 -10.53
CA PRO A 46 8.58 -4.98 -9.42
C PRO A 46 8.47 -3.73 -8.57
N PHE A 47 8.18 -2.57 -9.18
CA PHE A 47 7.99 -1.32 -8.43
C PHE A 47 6.77 -1.39 -7.53
N GLN A 48 5.67 -1.94 -8.03
CA GLN A 48 4.45 -2.14 -7.22
C GLN A 48 4.68 -3.13 -6.09
N MET A 49 5.34 -4.25 -6.36
CA MET A 49 5.64 -5.24 -5.34
C MET A 49 6.49 -4.64 -4.22
N PHE A 50 7.52 -3.88 -4.59
CA PHE A 50 8.38 -3.22 -3.61
C PHE A 50 7.61 -2.15 -2.83
N ALA A 51 6.82 -1.31 -3.51
CA ALA A 51 6.09 -0.22 -2.86
C ALA A 51 5.08 -0.76 -1.84
N TRP A 52 4.23 -1.69 -2.24
CA TRP A 52 3.25 -2.28 -1.32
C TRP A 52 3.90 -3.15 -0.26
N GLY A 53 4.96 -3.88 -0.62
CA GLY A 53 5.74 -4.65 0.34
C GLY A 53 6.37 -3.75 1.40
N PHE A 54 6.96 -2.64 0.99
CA PHE A 54 7.58 -1.69 1.91
C PHE A 54 6.54 -1.03 2.82
N ILE A 55 5.36 -0.69 2.28
CA ILE A 55 4.24 -0.20 3.09
C ILE A 55 3.86 -1.22 4.16
N GLY A 56 3.74 -2.50 3.77
CA GLY A 56 3.43 -3.58 4.71
C GLY A 56 4.51 -3.76 5.76
N LEU A 57 5.77 -3.68 5.37
CA LEU A 57 6.90 -3.77 6.29
C LEU A 57 6.83 -2.66 7.34
N LEU A 58 6.64 -1.41 6.91
CA LEU A 58 6.56 -0.27 7.82
C LEU A 58 5.34 -0.36 8.73
N ALA A 59 4.20 -0.79 8.21
CA ALA A 59 2.99 -0.97 9.01
C ALA A 59 3.21 -2.00 10.11
N GLY A 60 3.90 -3.09 9.81
CA GLY A 60 4.24 -4.11 10.80
C GLY A 60 5.19 -3.59 11.86
N LEU A 61 6.20 -2.81 11.48
CA LEU A 61 7.14 -2.20 12.43
C LEU A 61 6.46 -1.18 13.34
N LEU A 62 5.43 -0.50 12.86
CA LEU A 62 4.69 0.51 13.60
C LEU A 62 3.38 -0.02 14.18
N SER A 63 3.17 -1.33 14.17
CA SER A 63 1.88 -1.94 14.53
C SER A 63 1.39 -1.54 15.91
N LYS A 64 2.29 -1.40 16.88
CA LYS A 64 1.93 -1.04 18.24
C LYS A 64 1.33 0.38 18.32
N TYR A 65 1.69 1.27 17.42
CA TYR A 65 1.13 2.63 17.35
C TYR A 65 -0.14 2.70 16.51
N LEU A 66 -0.27 1.81 15.53
CA LEU A 66 -1.37 1.85 14.56
C LEU A 66 -2.59 1.07 15.01
N LYS A 67 -2.40 0.02 15.83
CA LYS A 67 -3.41 -1.00 16.11
C LYS A 67 -4.73 -0.43 16.68
N ASP A 68 -4.65 0.44 17.67
CA ASP A 68 -5.83 0.93 18.37
C ASP A 68 -6.00 2.45 18.27
N ASN A 69 -5.28 3.10 17.34
CA ASN A 69 -5.32 4.54 17.21
C ASN A 69 -5.76 4.93 15.78
N PRO A 70 -7.03 5.34 15.59
CA PRO A 70 -7.52 5.68 14.25
C PRO A 70 -6.83 6.91 13.65
N ILE A 71 -6.32 7.82 14.49
CA ILE A 71 -5.62 9.03 14.01
C ILE A 71 -4.29 8.63 13.37
N TYR A 72 -3.47 7.83 14.06
CA TYR A 72 -2.20 7.34 13.52
C TYR A 72 -2.41 6.46 12.30
N LEU A 73 -3.46 5.64 12.33
CA LEU A 73 -3.83 4.79 11.21
C LEU A 73 -4.16 5.61 9.96
N SER A 74 -4.92 6.69 10.12
CA SER A 74 -5.26 7.60 9.02
C SER A 74 -4.03 8.33 8.47
N ILE A 75 -3.15 8.81 9.36
CA ILE A 75 -1.89 9.46 8.95
C ILE A 75 -1.04 8.48 8.16
N PHE A 76 -0.93 7.24 8.62
CA PHE A 76 -0.17 6.21 7.91
C PHE A 76 -0.79 5.90 6.55
N GLY A 77 -2.12 5.91 6.44
CA GLY A 77 -2.81 5.71 5.16
C GLY A 77 -2.45 6.78 4.13
N VAL A 78 -2.38 8.04 4.55
CA VAL A 78 -1.93 9.14 3.68
C VAL A 78 -0.46 8.95 3.30
N PHE A 79 0.37 8.63 4.28
CA PHE A 79 1.80 8.35 4.03
C PHE A 79 1.98 7.21 3.03
N ALA A 80 1.21 6.14 3.16
CA ALA A 80 1.25 5.01 2.24
C ALA A 80 0.88 5.41 0.81
N ALA A 81 -0.12 6.26 0.65
CA ALA A 81 -0.52 6.77 -0.66
C ALA A 81 0.61 7.58 -1.30
N LEU A 82 1.25 8.46 -0.52
CA LEU A 82 2.39 9.25 -1.00
C LEU A 82 3.57 8.36 -1.38
N LEU A 83 3.89 7.39 -0.53
CA LEU A 83 5.01 6.46 -0.79
C LEU A 83 4.78 5.67 -2.07
N PHE A 84 3.58 5.13 -2.25
CA PHE A 84 3.23 4.36 -3.44
C PHE A 84 3.31 5.22 -4.70
N SER A 85 2.72 6.42 -4.66
CA SER A 85 2.75 7.34 -5.79
C SER A 85 4.16 7.75 -6.16
N LEU A 86 4.99 8.11 -5.18
CA LEU A 86 6.37 8.50 -5.45
C LEU A 86 7.18 7.34 -6.03
N ALA A 87 6.97 6.13 -5.55
CA ALA A 87 7.64 4.94 -6.07
C ALA A 87 7.25 4.69 -7.53
N MET A 88 5.97 4.80 -7.85
CA MET A 88 5.49 4.62 -9.23
C MET A 88 5.94 5.77 -10.14
N ASP A 89 6.05 6.98 -9.61
CA ASP A 89 6.54 8.13 -10.37
C ASP A 89 8.04 7.99 -10.74
N ILE A 90 8.82 7.30 -9.90
CA ILE A 90 10.21 6.94 -10.25
C ILE A 90 10.22 6.07 -11.50
N TRP A 91 9.34 5.09 -11.58
CA TRP A 91 9.20 4.26 -12.79
C TRP A 91 8.89 5.11 -14.03
N VAL A 92 7.94 6.04 -13.92
CA VAL A 92 7.60 6.94 -15.02
C VAL A 92 8.80 7.83 -15.40
N GLY A 93 9.54 8.32 -14.39
CA GLY A 93 10.73 9.15 -14.62
C GLY A 93 11.86 8.45 -15.33
N MET A 94 11.97 7.13 -15.19
CA MET A 94 12.99 6.34 -15.87
C MET A 94 12.69 6.17 -17.36
N GLY A 95 11.44 6.15 -17.77
CA GLY A 95 11.06 6.02 -19.16
C GLY A 95 11.43 4.67 -19.80
N ILE A 96 11.22 4.57 -21.10
CA ILE A 96 11.43 3.33 -21.85
C ILE A 96 12.92 2.97 -21.93
N ASP A 97 13.79 3.95 -22.01
CA ASP A 97 15.24 3.78 -22.12
C ASP A 97 15.94 3.45 -20.79
N GLY A 98 15.20 3.47 -19.68
CA GLY A 98 15.74 3.21 -18.36
C GLY A 98 16.59 4.33 -17.78
N ALA A 99 16.72 5.44 -18.48
CA ALA A 99 17.47 6.61 -18.01
C ALA A 99 16.57 7.57 -17.23
N PHE A 100 16.93 7.86 -15.99
CA PHE A 100 16.15 8.76 -15.15
C PHE A 100 16.25 10.20 -15.64
N ASP A 101 15.09 10.84 -15.85
CA ASP A 101 14.99 12.25 -16.23
C ASP A 101 14.23 12.99 -15.13
N PHE A 102 14.89 13.93 -14.48
CA PHE A 102 14.32 14.68 -13.35
C PHE A 102 13.08 15.49 -13.78
N SER A 103 13.11 16.10 -14.96
CA SER A 103 11.97 16.86 -15.50
C SER A 103 10.74 15.96 -15.69
N ARG A 104 10.96 14.76 -16.20
CA ARG A 104 9.91 13.75 -16.40
C ARG A 104 9.34 13.29 -15.07
N TYR A 105 10.20 13.10 -14.07
CA TYR A 105 9.81 12.71 -12.72
C TYR A 105 8.93 13.77 -12.07
N ILE A 106 9.31 15.05 -12.15
CA ILE A 106 8.52 16.17 -11.60
C ILE A 106 7.17 16.27 -12.32
N ALA A 107 7.15 16.13 -13.65
CA ALA A 107 5.91 16.11 -14.42
C ALA A 107 4.99 14.98 -13.98
N ALA A 108 5.54 13.79 -13.71
CA ALA A 108 4.77 12.65 -13.22
C ALA A 108 4.16 12.93 -11.86
N ILE A 109 4.90 13.52 -10.94
CA ILE A 109 4.40 13.90 -9.60
C ILE A 109 3.22 14.86 -9.72
N VAL A 110 3.36 15.91 -10.53
CA VAL A 110 2.31 16.91 -10.73
C VAL A 110 1.07 16.26 -11.35
N THR A 111 1.26 15.41 -12.35
CA THR A 111 0.15 14.74 -13.05
C THR A 111 -0.56 13.74 -12.14
N SER A 112 0.16 13.04 -11.27
CA SER A 112 -0.41 12.03 -10.39
C SER A 112 -1.02 12.60 -9.11
N ALA A 113 -0.81 13.89 -8.81
CA ALA A 113 -1.29 14.50 -7.57
C ALA A 113 -2.80 14.30 -7.31
N PRO A 114 -3.71 14.53 -8.29
CA PRO A 114 -5.13 14.25 -8.05
C PRO A 114 -5.43 12.79 -7.75
N ALA A 115 -4.77 11.87 -8.45
CA ALA A 115 -4.91 10.42 -8.20
C ALA A 115 -4.39 10.05 -6.82
N THR A 116 -3.28 10.64 -6.40
CA THR A 116 -2.71 10.43 -5.06
C THR A 116 -3.68 10.89 -3.99
N LEU A 117 -4.34 12.03 -4.18
CA LEU A 117 -5.33 12.52 -3.23
C LEU A 117 -6.50 11.53 -3.09
N ILE A 118 -7.03 11.03 -4.20
CA ILE A 118 -8.10 10.02 -4.19
C ILE A 118 -7.63 8.76 -3.49
N TYR A 119 -6.41 8.34 -3.75
CA TYR A 119 -5.81 7.16 -3.13
C TYR A 119 -5.65 7.33 -1.61
N ALA A 120 -5.21 8.51 -1.16
CA ALA A 120 -5.08 8.81 0.27
C ALA A 120 -6.42 8.76 0.97
N ILE A 121 -7.46 9.35 0.37
CA ILE A 121 -8.83 9.32 0.91
C ILE A 121 -9.33 7.86 0.97
N SER A 122 -9.08 7.09 -0.08
CA SER A 122 -9.43 5.67 -0.13
C SER A 122 -8.78 4.90 1.02
N ASN A 123 -7.49 5.11 1.26
CA ASN A 123 -6.78 4.44 2.34
C ASN A 123 -7.39 4.78 3.71
N ILE A 124 -7.70 6.05 3.96
CA ILE A 124 -8.32 6.48 5.21
C ILE A 124 -9.68 5.79 5.39
N VAL A 125 -10.53 5.84 4.36
CA VAL A 125 -11.88 5.26 4.42
C VAL A 125 -11.81 3.76 4.69
N PHE A 126 -11.02 3.02 3.91
CA PHE A 126 -10.95 1.57 4.07
C PHE A 126 -10.24 1.15 5.36
N LEU A 127 -9.23 1.89 5.81
CA LEU A 127 -8.58 1.60 7.09
C LEU A 127 -9.55 1.77 8.25
N LEU A 128 -10.32 2.85 8.26
CA LEU A 128 -11.28 3.10 9.32
C LEU A 128 -12.45 2.10 9.31
N LEU A 129 -12.86 1.66 8.12
CA LEU A 129 -13.98 0.72 7.98
C LEU A 129 -13.57 -0.73 8.22
N LEU A 130 -12.37 -1.13 7.78
CA LEU A 130 -12.00 -2.55 7.71
C LEU A 130 -11.11 -3.00 8.86
N THR A 131 -10.40 -2.10 9.53
CA THR A 131 -9.41 -2.49 10.55
C THR A 131 -10.06 -3.27 11.69
N LYS A 132 -11.20 -2.82 12.21
CA LYS A 132 -11.89 -3.51 13.31
C LYS A 132 -12.47 -4.86 12.88
N PRO A 133 -13.32 -4.95 11.81
CA PRO A 133 -13.92 -6.23 11.43
C PRO A 133 -12.88 -7.27 10.96
N ILE A 134 -11.96 -6.86 10.10
CA ILE A 134 -10.92 -7.77 9.60
C ILE A 134 -9.93 -8.10 10.72
N GLY A 135 -9.58 -7.11 11.55
CA GLY A 135 -8.68 -7.31 12.67
C GLY A 135 -9.19 -8.35 13.65
N LYS A 136 -10.48 -8.32 13.96
CA LYS A 136 -11.10 -9.33 14.84
C LYS A 136 -10.97 -10.74 14.25
N LYS A 137 -11.20 -10.88 12.95
CA LYS A 137 -11.07 -12.16 12.26
C LYS A 137 -9.63 -12.65 12.26
N LEU A 138 -8.67 -11.77 11.99
CA LEU A 138 -7.25 -12.10 11.97
C LEU A 138 -6.75 -12.48 13.36
N GLU A 139 -7.17 -11.78 14.39
CA GLU A 139 -6.81 -12.11 15.76
C GLU A 139 -7.36 -13.47 16.18
N ARG A 140 -8.57 -13.80 15.78
CA ARG A 140 -9.18 -15.11 16.01
C ARG A 140 -8.37 -16.22 15.35
N ILE A 141 -7.92 -16.01 14.10
CA ILE A 141 -7.08 -16.96 13.38
C ILE A 141 -5.74 -17.11 14.08
N LYS A 142 -5.14 -16.01 14.51
CA LYS A 142 -3.87 -15.98 15.21
C LYS A 142 -3.91 -16.81 16.50
N VAL A 143 -4.96 -16.66 17.28
CA VAL A 143 -5.17 -17.42 18.53
C VAL A 143 -5.42 -18.90 18.20
N LYS A 144 -6.27 -19.19 17.21
CA LYS A 144 -6.67 -20.54 16.85
C LYS A 144 -5.50 -21.39 16.35
N TYR A 145 -4.61 -20.81 15.57
CA TYR A 145 -3.50 -21.53 14.94
C TYR A 145 -2.14 -21.25 15.62
N GLY A 146 -2.10 -20.45 16.65
CA GLY A 146 -0.86 -20.18 17.39
C GLY A 146 0.18 -19.37 16.61
N VAL A 147 -0.25 -18.54 15.70
CA VAL A 147 0.66 -17.77 14.82
C VAL A 147 0.94 -16.36 15.36
#